data_aecf09bfed456348005396575486d880
#
_entry.id   aecf09bfed456348005396575486d880
#
_cell.length_a   1.000
_cell.length_b   1.000
_cell.length_c   1.000
_cell.angle_alpha   90.00
_cell.angle_beta   90.00
_cell.angle_gamma   90.00
#
_symmetry.space_group_name_H-M   'P 1'
#
loop_
_entity.id
_entity.type
_entity.pdbx_description
1 polymer ?
#
loop_
_entity_poly.entity_id
_entity_poly.type
_entity_poly.pdbx_seq_one_letter_code
_entity_poly.pdbx_strand_id
1 'polypeptide(L)'
;ALAGEGMIVTAGGIDTHIHFISPQQIDCALYSGVTTMIGGGTGPADGTNATTCTPGPWNLAMMLKAAEEYPMNLGFLGKGNCSDERPLEEQIKAGAMGLKIHEDWGATPAVINHCLNVADEYDVPVAIHTDTLNEAGCVEDTIAAIDGRTIHTYHTEGAGGGHAPDIIKAASFLNVLPSSTNPTMPFTINTLDE
;
A
#
# COMPACT_ATOMS: atom_id res chain seq x y z
N ALA A 1 13.27 29.29 -17.48
CA ALA A 1 14.20 29.32 -16.35
C ALA A 1 13.47 29.76 -15.09
N LEU A 2 13.76 29.11 -13.97
CA LEU A 2 13.27 29.48 -12.63
C LEU A 2 14.43 30.09 -11.85
N ALA A 3 14.18 31.21 -11.16
CA ALA A 3 15.14 31.80 -10.25
C ALA A 3 15.26 30.88 -9.01
N GLY A 4 16.47 30.47 -8.70
CA GLY A 4 16.73 29.51 -7.62
C GLY A 4 17.77 29.99 -6.61
N GLU A 5 18.08 31.28 -6.59
CA GLU A 5 19.05 31.83 -5.66
C GLU A 5 18.63 31.61 -4.21
N GLY A 6 19.50 31.00 -3.44
CA GLY A 6 19.22 30.64 -2.03
C GLY A 6 18.27 29.46 -1.83
N MET A 7 17.93 28.73 -2.89
CA MET A 7 17.04 27.58 -2.85
C MET A 7 17.82 26.28 -3.09
N ILE A 8 17.31 25.20 -2.53
CA ILE A 8 17.78 23.84 -2.84
C ILE A 8 16.69 23.14 -3.64
N VAL A 9 17.05 22.60 -4.80
CA VAL A 9 16.12 21.82 -5.64
C VAL A 9 16.29 20.35 -5.28
N THR A 10 15.20 19.70 -4.93
CA THR A 10 15.13 18.26 -4.66
C THR A 10 14.10 17.61 -5.57
N ALA A 11 14.16 16.29 -5.70
CA ALA A 11 13.04 15.53 -6.26
C ALA A 11 11.79 15.70 -5.38
N GLY A 12 10.62 15.65 -5.98
CA GLY A 12 9.36 15.61 -5.24
C GLY A 12 9.24 14.32 -4.44
N GLY A 13 8.56 14.37 -3.30
CA GLY A 13 8.30 13.21 -2.47
C GLY A 13 7.36 12.22 -3.17
N ILE A 14 7.54 10.94 -2.87
CA ILE A 14 6.65 9.86 -3.28
C ILE A 14 6.09 9.24 -2.01
N ASP A 15 4.77 9.30 -1.84
CA ASP A 15 4.07 8.62 -0.76
C ASP A 15 3.39 7.37 -1.32
N THR A 16 3.78 6.20 -0.82
CA THR A 16 3.33 4.89 -1.30
C THR A 16 2.33 4.22 -0.38
N HIS A 17 1.84 4.92 0.64
CA HIS A 17 0.84 4.40 1.58
C HIS A 17 -0.32 5.39 1.76
N ILE A 18 -1.04 5.65 0.68
CA ILE A 18 -2.13 6.62 0.69
C ILE A 18 -3.49 5.94 0.91
N HIS A 19 -4.22 6.50 1.88
CA HIS A 19 -5.64 6.27 2.06
C HIS A 19 -6.40 7.37 1.30
N PHE A 20 -6.93 7.07 0.12
CA PHE A 20 -7.68 8.05 -0.66
C PHE A 20 -9.07 8.29 -0.06
N ILE A 21 -9.17 9.33 0.76
CA ILE A 21 -10.37 9.70 1.52
C ILE A 21 -11.08 10.88 0.88
N SER A 22 -10.33 11.94 0.55
CA SER A 22 -10.91 13.15 -0.02
C SER A 22 -9.90 13.89 -0.92
N PRO A 23 -10.38 14.67 -1.93
CA PRO A 23 -9.51 15.39 -2.85
C PRO A 23 -8.58 16.41 -2.19
N GLN A 24 -8.95 16.94 -1.04
CA GLN A 24 -8.15 17.93 -0.30
C GLN A 24 -6.77 17.38 0.12
N GLN A 25 -6.62 16.06 0.20
CA GLN A 25 -5.32 15.42 0.46
C GLN A 25 -4.28 15.80 -0.60
N ILE A 26 -4.70 15.96 -1.86
CA ILE A 26 -3.80 16.22 -2.99
C ILE A 26 -3.17 17.60 -2.85
N ASP A 27 -3.96 18.63 -2.54
CA ASP A 27 -3.44 19.97 -2.30
C ASP A 27 -2.48 19.98 -1.12
N CYS A 28 -2.84 19.34 -0.02
CA CYS A 28 -1.97 19.23 1.16
C CYS A 28 -0.63 18.54 0.82
N ALA A 29 -0.67 17.49 0.03
CA ALA A 29 0.51 16.76 -0.40
C ALA A 29 1.41 17.64 -1.29
N LEU A 30 0.84 18.32 -2.29
CA LEU A 30 1.58 19.22 -3.17
C LEU A 30 2.25 20.35 -2.39
N TYR A 31 1.54 21.00 -1.47
CA TYR A 31 2.11 22.06 -0.62
C TYR A 31 3.21 21.54 0.32
N SER A 32 3.23 20.24 0.59
CA SER A 32 4.26 19.59 1.38
C SER A 32 5.43 19.03 0.54
N GLY A 33 5.39 19.24 -0.79
CA GLY A 33 6.45 18.79 -1.69
C GLY A 33 6.31 17.34 -2.16
N VAL A 34 5.17 16.68 -1.90
CA VAL A 34 4.86 15.36 -2.46
C VAL A 34 4.31 15.54 -3.87
N THR A 35 4.85 14.81 -4.83
CA THR A 35 4.45 14.87 -6.24
C THR A 35 3.88 13.56 -6.79
N THR A 36 3.92 12.52 -5.98
CA THR A 36 3.38 11.20 -6.33
C THR A 36 2.70 10.58 -5.11
N MET A 37 1.46 10.14 -5.29
CA MET A 37 0.68 9.44 -4.27
C MET A 37 0.22 8.09 -4.81
N ILE A 38 0.57 7.03 -4.10
CA ILE A 38 0.22 5.65 -4.45
C ILE A 38 -0.53 5.02 -3.28
N GLY A 39 -1.67 4.42 -3.55
CA GLY A 39 -2.46 3.79 -2.50
C GLY A 39 -3.82 3.32 -3.01
N GLY A 40 -4.80 3.32 -2.15
CA GLY A 40 -6.14 2.90 -2.53
C GLY A 40 -7.24 3.52 -1.69
N GLY A 41 -8.45 3.31 -2.14
CA GLY A 41 -9.67 3.86 -1.57
C GLY A 41 -10.59 4.40 -2.65
N THR A 42 -11.83 4.62 -2.30
CA THR A 42 -12.87 5.17 -3.18
C THR A 42 -13.52 6.42 -2.54
N GLY A 43 -12.69 7.28 -1.97
CA GLY A 43 -13.16 8.42 -1.21
C GLY A 43 -13.59 8.05 0.22
N PRO A 44 -14.65 8.64 0.78
CA PRO A 44 -15.06 8.44 2.18
C PRO A 44 -15.59 7.04 2.53
N ALA A 45 -15.64 6.10 1.59
CA ALA A 45 -16.13 4.75 1.84
C ALA A 45 -15.18 3.96 2.75
N ASP A 46 -15.56 3.73 4.00
CA ASP A 46 -14.72 3.22 5.08
C ASP A 46 -13.96 1.94 4.74
N GLY A 47 -14.60 0.93 4.22
CA GLY A 47 -13.93 -0.34 3.92
C GLY A 47 -12.83 -0.22 2.87
N THR A 48 -12.95 0.72 1.93
CA THR A 48 -11.99 0.91 0.85
C THR A 48 -10.83 1.81 1.27
N ASN A 49 -11.12 2.94 1.90
CA ASN A 49 -10.07 3.87 2.33
C ASN A 49 -9.24 3.30 3.51
N ALA A 50 -9.90 2.65 4.46
CA ALA A 50 -9.23 2.06 5.62
C ALA A 50 -8.21 0.99 5.20
N THR A 51 -8.52 0.21 4.17
CA THR A 51 -7.67 -0.87 3.67
C THR A 51 -6.73 -0.47 2.53
N THR A 52 -6.79 0.79 2.09
CA THR A 52 -6.01 1.28 0.94
C THR A 52 -6.21 0.45 -0.34
N CYS A 53 -7.45 0.01 -0.59
CA CYS A 53 -7.83 -0.74 -1.78
C CYS A 53 -8.81 0.04 -2.64
N THR A 54 -8.60 0.03 -3.96
CA THR A 54 -9.57 0.48 -4.96
C THR A 54 -10.09 -0.76 -5.69
N PRO A 55 -11.15 -1.42 -5.18
CA PRO A 55 -11.51 -2.77 -5.57
C PRO A 55 -12.31 -2.80 -6.87
N GLY A 56 -11.84 -3.60 -7.79
CA GLY A 56 -12.53 -3.95 -9.03
C GLY A 56 -12.46 -2.89 -10.14
N PRO A 57 -12.72 -3.31 -11.38
CA PRO A 57 -12.56 -2.47 -12.58
C PRO A 57 -13.37 -1.18 -12.56
N TRP A 58 -14.60 -1.24 -12.03
CA TRP A 58 -15.47 -0.06 -12.00
C TRP A 58 -14.92 1.03 -11.06
N ASN A 59 -14.52 0.68 -9.85
CA ASN A 59 -13.96 1.64 -8.89
C ASN A 59 -12.64 2.22 -9.40
N LEU A 60 -11.79 1.39 -10.00
CA LEU A 60 -10.55 1.85 -10.63
C LEU A 60 -10.83 2.88 -11.72
N ALA A 61 -11.76 2.58 -12.62
CA ALA A 61 -12.15 3.52 -13.68
C ALA A 61 -12.69 4.85 -13.12
N MET A 62 -13.50 4.81 -12.06
CA MET A 62 -14.03 6.02 -11.43
C MET A 62 -12.93 6.83 -10.73
N MET A 63 -12.01 6.19 -10.03
CA MET A 63 -10.89 6.87 -9.37
C MET A 63 -9.91 7.45 -10.39
N LEU A 64 -9.58 6.73 -11.46
CA LEU A 64 -8.75 7.24 -12.55
C LEU A 64 -9.38 8.48 -13.19
N LYS A 65 -10.69 8.42 -13.46
CA LYS A 65 -11.43 9.57 -14.01
C LYS A 65 -11.43 10.76 -13.04
N ALA A 66 -11.62 10.53 -11.76
CA ALA A 66 -11.57 11.59 -10.74
C ALA A 66 -10.17 12.20 -10.61
N ALA A 67 -9.14 11.44 -10.92
CA ALA A 67 -7.75 11.87 -10.85
C ALA A 67 -7.30 12.79 -12.01
N GLU A 68 -8.01 12.79 -13.13
CA GLU A 68 -7.59 13.50 -14.35
C GLU A 68 -7.37 15.00 -14.19
N GLU A 69 -8.07 15.63 -13.23
CA GLU A 69 -8.01 17.08 -13.02
C GLU A 69 -6.87 17.53 -12.09
N TYR A 70 -6.15 16.60 -11.46
CA TYR A 70 -5.15 16.96 -10.46
C TYR A 70 -3.73 16.94 -11.03
N PRO A 71 -2.93 17.99 -10.73
CA PRO A 71 -1.53 18.07 -11.16
C PRO A 71 -0.61 17.22 -10.26
N MET A 72 -0.94 15.95 -10.07
CA MET A 72 -0.28 15.00 -9.19
C MET A 72 -0.16 13.66 -9.93
N ASN A 73 0.95 12.95 -9.71
CA ASN A 73 1.02 11.55 -10.14
C ASN A 73 0.22 10.71 -9.15
N LEU A 74 -0.85 10.08 -9.61
CA LEU A 74 -1.74 9.28 -8.79
C LEU A 74 -1.75 7.82 -9.25
N GLY A 75 -1.52 6.89 -8.33
CA GLY A 75 -1.56 5.47 -8.59
C GLY A 75 -2.52 4.75 -7.65
N PHE A 76 -3.40 3.90 -8.21
CA PHE A 76 -4.40 3.19 -7.44
C PHE A 76 -4.07 1.70 -7.36
N LEU A 77 -4.10 1.17 -6.13
CA LEU A 77 -3.89 -0.25 -5.85
C LEU A 77 -5.24 -0.98 -5.85
N GLY A 78 -5.33 -2.02 -6.65
CA GLY A 78 -6.47 -2.93 -6.63
C GLY A 78 -6.49 -3.77 -5.35
N LYS A 79 -7.62 -4.41 -5.06
CA LYS A 79 -7.76 -5.32 -3.94
C LYS A 79 -7.05 -6.64 -4.24
N GLY A 80 -5.98 -6.93 -3.50
CA GLY A 80 -5.19 -8.15 -3.66
C GLY A 80 -5.80 -9.39 -3.00
N ASN A 81 -6.71 -9.20 -2.05
CA ASN A 81 -7.36 -10.32 -1.36
C ASN A 81 -8.40 -10.99 -2.27
N CYS A 82 -7.98 -12.05 -2.91
CA CYS A 82 -8.84 -12.86 -3.76
C CYS A 82 -8.40 -14.33 -3.73
N SER A 83 -9.36 -15.23 -3.81
CA SER A 83 -9.12 -16.68 -3.89
C SER A 83 -8.95 -17.21 -5.31
N ASP A 84 -9.00 -16.33 -6.31
CA ASP A 84 -8.87 -16.64 -7.73
C ASP A 84 -8.01 -15.53 -8.39
N GLU A 85 -7.15 -15.87 -9.32
CA GLU A 85 -6.25 -14.93 -9.99
C GLU A 85 -6.96 -14.04 -11.00
N ARG A 86 -8.01 -14.51 -11.67
CA ARG A 86 -8.75 -13.77 -12.72
C ARG A 86 -9.26 -12.39 -12.27
N PRO A 87 -9.90 -12.22 -11.10
CA PRO A 87 -10.32 -10.89 -10.65
C PRO A 87 -9.14 -9.96 -10.33
N LEU A 88 -7.96 -10.50 -10.01
CA LEU A 88 -6.74 -9.72 -9.83
C LEU A 88 -6.24 -9.19 -11.17
N GLU A 89 -6.17 -10.07 -12.18
CA GLU A 89 -5.81 -9.66 -13.54
C GLU A 89 -6.78 -8.62 -14.12
N GLU A 90 -8.09 -8.77 -13.89
CA GLU A 90 -9.08 -7.81 -14.35
C GLU A 90 -8.82 -6.41 -13.79
N GLN A 91 -8.38 -6.30 -12.54
CA GLN A 91 -8.02 -5.04 -11.92
C GLN A 91 -6.76 -4.43 -12.54
N ILE A 92 -5.73 -5.23 -12.79
CA ILE A 92 -4.52 -4.76 -13.48
C ILE A 92 -4.88 -4.25 -14.88
N LYS A 93 -5.64 -5.02 -15.64
CA LYS A 93 -6.12 -4.64 -16.99
C LYS A 93 -7.00 -3.38 -16.97
N ALA A 94 -7.68 -3.10 -15.88
CA ALA A 94 -8.49 -1.89 -15.67
C ALA A 94 -7.68 -0.66 -15.22
N GLY A 95 -6.37 -0.78 -15.03
CA GLY A 95 -5.48 0.32 -14.71
C GLY A 95 -5.02 0.39 -13.26
N ALA A 96 -5.19 -0.68 -12.46
CA ALA A 96 -4.50 -0.76 -11.19
C ALA A 96 -2.99 -0.79 -11.42
N MET A 97 -2.25 0.05 -10.71
CA MET A 97 -0.80 0.06 -10.81
C MET A 97 -0.13 -1.03 -9.97
N GLY A 98 -0.89 -1.73 -9.16
CA GLY A 98 -0.45 -2.80 -8.28
C GLY A 98 -1.62 -3.32 -7.47
N LEU A 99 -1.32 -4.18 -6.51
CA LEU A 99 -2.33 -4.83 -5.67
C LEU A 99 -2.03 -4.59 -4.19
N LYS A 100 -3.09 -4.49 -3.38
CA LYS A 100 -2.99 -4.32 -1.93
C LYS A 100 -3.68 -5.47 -1.21
N ILE A 101 -2.93 -6.12 -0.32
CA ILE A 101 -3.45 -7.14 0.59
C ILE A 101 -3.66 -6.52 1.98
N HIS A 102 -4.80 -6.83 2.60
CA HIS A 102 -5.13 -6.39 3.94
C HIS A 102 -5.82 -7.51 4.71
N GLU A 103 -5.49 -7.69 6.00
CA GLU A 103 -6.06 -8.75 6.82
C GLU A 103 -7.57 -8.67 6.98
N ASP A 104 -8.15 -7.48 7.02
CA ASP A 104 -9.61 -7.27 7.09
C ASP A 104 -10.39 -7.97 5.97
N TRP A 105 -9.71 -8.27 4.86
CA TRP A 105 -10.25 -8.99 3.73
C TRP A 105 -9.88 -10.48 3.71
N GLY A 106 -9.15 -10.96 4.74
CA GLY A 106 -8.62 -12.31 4.81
C GLY A 106 -7.31 -12.49 4.05
N ALA A 107 -6.18 -12.29 4.72
CA ALA A 107 -4.84 -12.43 4.15
C ALA A 107 -4.24 -13.82 4.44
N THR A 108 -4.88 -14.86 3.95
CA THR A 108 -4.36 -16.23 4.09
C THR A 108 -3.13 -16.48 3.21
N PRO A 109 -2.29 -17.48 3.52
CA PRO A 109 -1.16 -17.84 2.65
C PRO A 109 -1.55 -18.07 1.19
N ALA A 110 -2.70 -18.67 0.93
CA ALA A 110 -3.20 -18.89 -0.43
C ALA A 110 -3.53 -17.57 -1.14
N VAL A 111 -4.15 -16.62 -0.44
CA VAL A 111 -4.44 -15.28 -0.98
C VAL A 111 -3.16 -14.53 -1.31
N ILE A 112 -2.18 -14.55 -0.41
CA ILE A 112 -0.86 -13.93 -0.65
C ILE A 112 -0.22 -14.54 -1.90
N ASN A 113 -0.25 -15.88 -2.01
CA ASN A 113 0.34 -16.57 -3.15
C ASN A 113 -0.34 -16.20 -4.48
N HIS A 114 -1.68 -16.21 -4.55
CA HIS A 114 -2.40 -15.83 -5.77
C HIS A 114 -2.10 -14.38 -6.18
N CYS A 115 -2.07 -13.47 -5.20
CA CYS A 115 -1.77 -12.07 -5.46
C CYS A 115 -0.37 -11.88 -6.04
N LEU A 116 0.62 -12.54 -5.46
CA LEU A 116 2.01 -12.46 -5.91
C LEU A 116 2.24 -13.16 -7.25
N ASN A 117 1.52 -14.27 -7.55
CA ASN A 117 1.58 -14.90 -8.87
C ASN A 117 1.17 -13.93 -9.99
N VAL A 118 0.04 -13.26 -9.80
CA VAL A 118 -0.45 -12.27 -10.77
C VAL A 118 0.51 -11.08 -10.86
N ALA A 119 1.02 -10.63 -9.72
CA ALA A 119 1.96 -9.52 -9.69
C ALA A 119 3.26 -9.83 -10.45
N ASP A 120 3.78 -11.03 -10.30
CA ASP A 120 4.97 -11.49 -11.04
C ASP A 120 4.70 -11.60 -12.55
N GLU A 121 3.51 -12.07 -12.94
CA GLU A 121 3.14 -12.18 -14.37
C GLU A 121 3.01 -10.80 -15.04
N TYR A 122 2.44 -9.82 -14.34
CA TYR A 122 2.20 -8.48 -14.90
C TYR A 122 3.27 -7.45 -14.54
N ASP A 123 4.30 -7.85 -13.82
CA ASP A 123 5.39 -6.97 -13.34
C ASP A 123 4.86 -5.73 -12.61
N VAL A 124 3.99 -5.95 -11.63
CA VAL A 124 3.37 -4.91 -10.81
C VAL A 124 3.65 -5.11 -9.32
N PRO A 125 3.70 -4.03 -8.51
CA PRO A 125 3.98 -4.15 -7.09
C PRO A 125 2.79 -4.73 -6.31
N VAL A 126 3.11 -5.42 -5.22
CA VAL A 126 2.17 -5.79 -4.16
C VAL A 126 2.56 -5.08 -2.88
N ALA A 127 1.57 -4.48 -2.22
CA ALA A 127 1.70 -3.99 -0.86
C ALA A 127 0.85 -4.82 0.10
N ILE A 128 1.35 -5.06 1.31
CA ILE A 128 0.61 -5.78 2.35
C ILE A 128 0.59 -4.98 3.64
N HIS A 129 -0.59 -4.92 4.26
CA HIS A 129 -0.76 -4.45 5.61
C HIS A 129 -0.24 -5.54 6.57
N THR A 130 0.68 -5.18 7.48
CA THR A 130 1.48 -6.16 8.22
C THR A 130 1.23 -6.21 9.70
N ASP A 131 0.23 -5.53 10.23
CA ASP A 131 0.02 -5.40 11.68
C ASP A 131 -0.47 -6.68 12.33
N THR A 132 -1.36 -7.37 11.63
CA THR A 132 -1.99 -8.61 12.13
C THR A 132 -1.80 -9.70 11.11
N LEU A 133 -0.58 -10.09 10.94
CA LEU A 133 -0.12 -10.78 9.78
C LEU A 133 -0.90 -11.91 9.27
N ASN A 134 -1.62 -12.53 9.93
CA ASN A 134 -2.65 -13.40 9.42
C ASN A 134 -3.50 -13.86 10.61
N GLU A 135 -4.73 -13.81 10.45
CA GLU A 135 -5.65 -14.46 11.36
C GLU A 135 -5.46 -15.98 11.37
N ALA A 136 -4.62 -16.51 10.49
CA ALA A 136 -4.45 -17.94 10.24
C ALA A 136 -3.07 -18.50 10.62
N GLY A 137 -2.15 -17.67 11.16
CA GLY A 137 -0.79 -18.14 11.48
C GLY A 137 0.09 -17.10 12.13
N CYS A 138 1.37 -17.21 11.92
CA CYS A 138 2.41 -16.33 12.43
C CYS A 138 3.19 -15.68 11.29
N VAL A 139 4.13 -14.79 11.62
CA VAL A 139 4.96 -14.11 10.64
C VAL A 139 5.70 -15.09 9.72
N GLU A 140 6.09 -16.23 10.22
CA GLU A 140 6.77 -17.27 9.47
C GLU A 140 5.89 -17.84 8.34
N ASP A 141 4.59 -17.98 8.56
CA ASP A 141 3.65 -18.44 7.52
C ASP A 141 3.50 -17.41 6.40
N THR A 142 3.46 -16.14 6.77
CA THR A 142 3.42 -15.04 5.81
C THR A 142 4.71 -14.97 4.99
N ILE A 143 5.86 -15.05 5.64
CA ILE A 143 7.17 -15.06 4.96
C ILE A 143 7.26 -16.28 4.03
N ALA A 144 6.79 -17.44 4.47
CA ALA A 144 6.75 -18.64 3.63
C ALA A 144 5.82 -18.46 2.41
N ALA A 145 4.67 -17.79 2.58
CA ALA A 145 3.75 -17.51 1.48
C ALA A 145 4.31 -16.50 0.48
N ILE A 146 5.13 -15.55 0.92
CA ILE A 146 5.84 -14.61 0.06
C ILE A 146 6.85 -15.35 -0.83
N ASP A 147 7.50 -16.37 -0.30
CA ASP A 147 8.40 -17.29 -1.04
C ASP A 147 9.47 -16.55 -1.86
N GLY A 148 10.14 -15.59 -1.25
CA GLY A 148 11.21 -14.81 -1.86
C GLY A 148 10.79 -13.83 -2.95
N ARG A 149 9.50 -13.69 -3.25
CA ARG A 149 8.97 -12.70 -4.22
C ARG A 149 9.01 -11.28 -3.64
N THR A 150 9.07 -10.28 -4.51
CA THR A 150 9.13 -8.88 -4.08
C THR A 150 7.80 -8.42 -3.51
N ILE A 151 7.84 -7.79 -2.34
CA ILE A 151 6.66 -7.25 -1.67
C ILE A 151 7.01 -6.00 -0.86
N HIS A 152 6.06 -5.05 -0.81
CA HIS A 152 6.13 -3.87 0.05
C HIS A 152 5.32 -4.13 1.33
N THR A 153 5.97 -4.15 2.46
CA THR A 153 5.32 -4.35 3.76
C THR A 153 5.10 -3.01 4.45
N TYR A 154 3.83 -2.66 4.69
CA TYR A 154 3.45 -1.42 5.37
C TYR A 154 3.63 -1.59 6.88
N HIS A 155 3.96 -0.48 7.59
CA HIS A 155 4.18 -0.42 9.05
C HIS A 155 4.90 -1.66 9.60
N THR A 156 6.00 -1.99 8.97
CA THR A 156 6.80 -3.19 9.30
C THR A 156 7.40 -3.13 10.71
N GLU A 157 7.43 -1.97 11.33
CA GLU A 157 7.77 -1.76 12.73
C GLU A 157 6.66 -2.17 13.71
N GLY A 158 5.46 -2.52 13.23
CA GLY A 158 4.32 -2.91 14.06
C GLY A 158 3.48 -1.75 14.61
N ALA A 159 3.71 -0.51 14.16
CA ALA A 159 3.01 0.69 14.68
C ALA A 159 1.56 0.83 14.23
N GLY A 160 1.08 -0.01 13.33
CA GLY A 160 -0.29 0.03 12.83
C GLY A 160 -1.36 -0.52 13.78
N GLY A 161 -0.99 -0.95 14.97
CA GLY A 161 -1.91 -1.43 16.01
C GLY A 161 -2.15 -2.93 16.02
N GLY A 162 -1.35 -3.70 15.29
CA GLY A 162 -1.46 -5.14 15.23
C GLY A 162 -0.77 -5.86 16.39
N HIS A 163 -1.00 -7.16 16.45
CA HIS A 163 -0.48 -8.05 17.49
C HIS A 163 0.68 -8.92 17.02
N ALA A 164 1.42 -8.45 16.02
CA ALA A 164 2.56 -9.17 15.49
C ALA A 164 3.87 -8.45 15.80
N PRO A 165 4.38 -8.51 17.04
CA PRO A 165 5.63 -7.85 17.43
C PRO A 165 6.82 -8.33 16.62
N ASP A 166 6.70 -9.51 16.01
CA ASP A 166 7.76 -10.12 15.24
C ASP A 166 7.81 -9.66 13.77
N ILE A 167 6.88 -8.82 13.31
CA ILE A 167 6.81 -8.41 11.90
C ILE A 167 8.07 -7.71 11.44
N ILE A 168 8.76 -7.04 12.33
CA ILE A 168 10.05 -6.39 12.01
C ILE A 168 11.07 -7.37 11.42
N LYS A 169 10.93 -8.68 11.65
CA LYS A 169 11.74 -9.71 11.03
C LYS A 169 11.69 -9.67 9.50
N ALA A 170 10.55 -9.23 8.94
CA ALA A 170 10.39 -9.11 7.48
C ALA A 170 11.41 -8.15 6.87
N ALA A 171 11.84 -7.12 7.60
CA ALA A 171 12.84 -6.17 7.13
C ALA A 171 14.24 -6.78 6.89
N SER A 172 14.48 -8.00 7.36
CA SER A 172 15.76 -8.70 7.13
C SER A 172 15.84 -9.42 5.78
N PHE A 173 14.74 -9.52 5.04
CA PHE A 173 14.69 -10.21 3.75
C PHE A 173 14.94 -9.23 2.60
N LEU A 174 15.83 -9.59 1.67
CA LEU A 174 16.24 -8.71 0.56
C LEU A 174 15.14 -8.45 -0.46
N ASN A 175 14.12 -9.28 -0.51
CA ASN A 175 12.96 -9.16 -1.38
C ASN A 175 11.82 -8.32 -0.75
N VAL A 176 11.97 -7.90 0.49
CA VAL A 176 10.98 -7.09 1.19
C VAL A 176 11.40 -5.63 1.19
N LEU A 177 10.50 -4.76 0.76
CA LEU A 177 10.61 -3.31 0.93
C LEU A 177 9.81 -2.91 2.18
N PRO A 178 10.46 -2.72 3.34
CA PRO A 178 9.74 -2.33 4.54
C PRO A 178 9.47 -0.83 4.56
N SER A 179 8.32 -0.44 5.08
CA SER A 179 8.01 0.97 5.34
C SER A 179 7.37 1.17 6.71
N SER A 180 7.53 2.37 7.25
CA SER A 180 6.96 2.79 8.52
C SER A 180 5.75 3.70 8.30
N THR A 181 4.80 3.68 9.23
CA THR A 181 3.69 4.65 9.29
C THR A 181 3.96 5.75 10.28
N ASN A 182 5.19 5.95 10.63
CA ASN A 182 5.57 6.93 11.62
C ASN A 182 5.33 8.36 11.14
N PRO A 183 4.22 8.96 11.44
CA PRO A 183 4.17 10.15 12.29
C PRO A 183 3.17 10.05 13.43
N THR A 184 2.57 8.95 13.64
CA THR A 184 1.67 8.76 14.78
C THR A 184 2.41 8.65 16.11
N MET A 185 3.70 8.47 16.04
CA MET A 185 4.60 8.21 17.16
C MET A 185 4.69 9.28 18.25
N PRO A 186 4.51 10.57 18.04
CA PRO A 186 4.59 11.53 19.13
C PRO A 186 3.60 11.29 20.27
N PHE A 187 2.58 10.49 20.02
CA PHE A 187 1.50 10.23 20.96
C PHE A 187 1.36 8.76 21.36
N THR A 188 2.16 7.90 20.80
CA THR A 188 2.22 6.49 21.17
C THR A 188 3.51 6.21 21.93
N ILE A 189 3.39 5.57 23.07
CA ILE A 189 4.55 5.08 23.83
C ILE A 189 4.92 3.73 23.23
N ASN A 190 5.42 3.73 22.02
CA ASN A 190 6.03 2.53 21.49
C ASN A 190 7.45 2.48 22.00
N THR A 191 7.75 1.46 22.72
CA THR A 191 9.10 1.15 23.16
C THR A 191 9.79 0.30 22.10
N LEU A 192 11.10 0.17 22.20
CA LEU A 192 11.86 -0.74 21.32
C LEU A 192 11.45 -2.21 21.51
N ASP A 193 10.69 -2.51 22.55
CA ASP A 193 10.21 -3.85 22.88
C ASP A 193 8.77 -4.10 22.39
N GLU A 194 8.11 -3.11 21.81
CA GLU A 194 6.85 -3.17 21.09
C GLU A 194 7.12 -3.09 19.58
#